data_830824eaaa4e9fac4ed4d158505cbc9e
#
_entry.id   830824eaaa4e9fac4ed4d158505cbc9e
#
_cell.length_a   1.000
_cell.length_b   1.000
_cell.length_c   1.000
_cell.angle_alpha   90.00
_cell.angle_beta   90.00
_cell.angle_gamma   90.00
#
_symmetry.space_group_name_H-M   'P 1'
#
loop_
_entity.id
_entity.type
_entity.pdbx_description
1 polymer ?
#
loop_
_entity_poly.entity_id
_entity_poly.type
_entity_poly.pdbx_seq_one_letter_code
_entity_poly.pdbx_strand_id
1 'polypeptide(L)'
;MQGYYLKGDGQIAKNMKTPDGSYVDCDGRKCKKEEMSLSSLKKQLQSMINGYSGEWSVYVKDLKTGDVISINDKAMKPASVIKLFTMAATYDGIKSGRIQKTSSVNSLLEDMITVSDNESFNELVRRNSSYRSFTNGCSVINQYLKNVGCTKTGCHSSLHPSSSSFTWDGQTN
;
A
#
# COMPACT_ATOMS: atom_id res chain seq x y z
N MET A 1 -8.78 -10.63 -39.57
CA MET A 1 -9.55 -9.66 -38.76
C MET A 1 -9.38 -10.00 -37.29
N GLN A 2 -8.92 -9.09 -36.47
CA GLN A 2 -8.94 -9.27 -35.02
C GLN A 2 -10.36 -9.03 -34.51
N GLY A 3 -11.00 -10.08 -34.00
CA GLY A 3 -12.36 -9.99 -33.50
C GLY A 3 -12.42 -9.48 -32.06
N TYR A 4 -13.42 -8.67 -31.79
CA TYR A 4 -13.80 -8.28 -30.42
C TYR A 4 -14.95 -9.16 -29.97
N TYR A 5 -15.06 -9.43 -28.67
CA TYR A 5 -16.22 -10.06 -28.07
C TYR A 5 -17.12 -9.00 -27.41
N LEU A 6 -18.38 -8.99 -27.78
CA LEU A 6 -19.39 -8.11 -27.18
C LEU A 6 -20.15 -8.87 -26.10
N LYS A 7 -20.33 -8.21 -24.96
CA LYS A 7 -21.20 -8.66 -23.87
C LYS A 7 -22.66 -8.56 -24.31
N GLY A 8 -23.58 -9.19 -23.57
CA GLY A 8 -25.01 -9.11 -23.81
C GLY A 8 -25.60 -7.69 -23.75
N ASP A 9 -24.92 -6.74 -23.15
CA ASP A 9 -25.26 -5.32 -23.09
C ASP A 9 -24.65 -4.47 -24.23
N GLY A 10 -24.00 -5.14 -25.20
CA GLY A 10 -23.35 -4.48 -26.34
C GLY A 10 -21.97 -3.87 -26.07
N GLN A 11 -21.48 -3.94 -24.85
CA GLN A 11 -20.15 -3.44 -24.52
C GLN A 11 -19.05 -4.44 -24.94
N ILE A 12 -17.87 -3.91 -25.28
CA ILE A 12 -16.70 -4.74 -25.52
C ILE A 12 -16.25 -5.40 -24.21
N ALA A 13 -16.17 -6.74 -24.22
CA ALA A 13 -15.59 -7.48 -23.10
C ALA A 13 -14.09 -7.19 -23.00
N LYS A 14 -13.59 -6.95 -21.77
CA LYS A 14 -12.18 -6.66 -21.49
C LYS A 14 -11.70 -7.47 -20.31
N ASN A 15 -10.42 -7.89 -20.34
CA ASN A 15 -9.76 -8.62 -19.25
C ASN A 15 -10.56 -9.81 -18.69
N MET A 16 -11.22 -10.57 -19.56
CA MET A 16 -12.07 -11.67 -19.10
C MET A 16 -12.03 -12.89 -20.02
N LYS A 17 -12.45 -14.03 -19.50
CA LYS A 17 -12.75 -15.20 -20.29
C LYS A 17 -14.14 -15.04 -20.89
N THR A 18 -14.23 -15.23 -22.20
CA THR A 18 -15.50 -15.17 -22.93
C THR A 18 -16.23 -16.53 -22.89
N PRO A 19 -17.56 -16.57 -23.09
CA PRO A 19 -18.33 -17.83 -23.05
C PRO A 19 -17.85 -18.89 -24.04
N ASP A 20 -17.21 -18.49 -25.15
CA ASP A 20 -16.60 -19.40 -26.12
C ASP A 20 -15.25 -19.98 -25.66
N GLY A 21 -14.82 -19.67 -24.41
CA GLY A 21 -13.58 -20.16 -23.85
C GLY A 21 -12.33 -19.36 -24.20
N SER A 22 -12.46 -18.33 -25.07
CA SER A 22 -11.36 -17.42 -25.42
C SER A 22 -11.09 -16.44 -24.27
N TYR A 23 -9.91 -15.76 -24.31
CA TYR A 23 -9.62 -14.62 -23.47
C TYR A 23 -9.56 -13.34 -24.29
N VAL A 24 -9.97 -12.24 -23.69
CA VAL A 24 -9.81 -10.89 -24.24
C VAL A 24 -8.95 -10.04 -23.28
N ASP A 25 -8.03 -9.25 -23.88
CA ASP A 25 -7.13 -8.36 -23.16
C ASP A 25 -7.82 -7.07 -22.70
N CYS A 26 -7.05 -6.13 -22.17
CA CYS A 26 -7.54 -4.82 -21.72
C CYS A 26 -8.15 -3.96 -22.85
N ASP A 27 -7.79 -4.21 -24.10
CA ASP A 27 -8.34 -3.55 -25.28
C ASP A 27 -9.57 -4.30 -25.85
N GLY A 28 -9.88 -5.48 -25.33
CA GLY A 28 -10.98 -6.33 -25.78
C GLY A 28 -10.62 -7.20 -26.98
N ARG A 29 -9.36 -7.34 -27.33
CA ARG A 29 -8.88 -8.19 -28.42
C ARG A 29 -8.74 -9.62 -27.95
N LYS A 30 -9.12 -10.59 -28.80
CA LYS A 30 -8.87 -12.00 -28.50
C LYS A 30 -7.37 -12.25 -28.33
N CYS A 31 -7.02 -12.81 -27.19
CA CYS A 31 -5.66 -13.23 -26.88
C CYS A 31 -5.66 -14.69 -26.42
N LYS A 32 -4.54 -15.38 -26.57
CA LYS A 32 -4.33 -16.64 -25.85
C LYS A 32 -4.19 -16.28 -24.37
N LYS A 33 -4.82 -17.04 -23.47
CA LYS A 33 -4.38 -17.04 -22.08
C LYS A 33 -2.97 -17.60 -22.09
N GLU A 34 -1.99 -16.74 -22.29
CA GLU A 34 -0.67 -17.06 -21.77
C GLU A 34 -0.86 -17.11 -20.27
N GLU A 35 -0.67 -18.28 -19.67
CA GLU A 35 -0.40 -18.36 -18.24
C GLU A 35 0.86 -17.53 -18.04
N MET A 36 0.64 -16.28 -17.65
CA MET A 36 1.73 -15.33 -17.48
C MET A 36 2.54 -15.87 -16.31
N SER A 37 3.63 -16.56 -16.63
CA SER A 37 4.52 -17.05 -15.58
C SER A 37 4.99 -15.85 -14.76
N LEU A 38 5.22 -16.04 -13.47
CA LEU A 38 5.73 -14.97 -12.61
C LEU A 38 7.03 -14.37 -13.17
N SER A 39 7.83 -15.17 -13.87
CA SER A 39 9.04 -14.69 -14.54
C SER A 39 8.72 -13.75 -15.71
N SER A 40 7.67 -14.05 -16.48
CA SER A 40 7.20 -13.18 -17.58
C SER A 40 6.64 -11.88 -17.03
N LEU A 41 5.80 -11.97 -15.99
CA LEU A 41 5.25 -10.78 -15.31
C LEU A 41 6.38 -9.91 -14.73
N LYS A 42 7.36 -10.52 -14.07
CA LYS A 42 8.52 -9.78 -13.55
C LYS A 42 9.28 -9.03 -14.65
N LYS A 43 9.49 -9.65 -15.81
CA LYS A 43 10.16 -9.01 -16.97
C LYS A 43 9.34 -7.82 -17.50
N GLN A 44 8.01 -7.96 -17.60
CA GLN A 44 7.14 -6.89 -18.06
C GLN A 44 7.16 -5.73 -17.07
N LEU A 45 7.00 -5.98 -15.76
CA LEU A 45 7.10 -4.95 -14.73
C LEU A 45 8.45 -4.23 -14.76
N GLN A 46 9.55 -4.98 -14.88
CA GLN A 46 10.89 -4.39 -15.00
C GLN A 46 11.02 -3.50 -16.23
N SER A 47 10.49 -3.95 -17.37
CA SER A 47 10.49 -3.15 -18.61
C SER A 47 9.66 -1.86 -18.44
N MET A 48 8.50 -1.95 -17.79
CA MET A 48 7.66 -0.78 -17.55
C MET A 48 8.36 0.25 -16.66
N ILE A 49 8.92 -0.17 -15.51
CA ILE A 49 9.57 0.78 -14.58
C ILE A 49 10.85 1.38 -15.14
N ASN A 50 11.55 0.67 -16.03
CA ASN A 50 12.73 1.21 -16.72
C ASN A 50 12.37 2.37 -17.67
N GLY A 51 11.11 2.47 -18.10
CA GLY A 51 10.61 3.56 -18.93
C GLY A 51 10.19 4.80 -18.15
N TYR A 52 10.16 4.74 -16.82
CA TYR A 52 9.75 5.86 -15.96
C TYR A 52 10.94 6.50 -15.27
N SER A 53 10.85 7.81 -15.04
CA SER A 53 11.82 8.54 -14.22
C SER A 53 11.62 8.23 -12.73
N GLY A 54 12.69 8.43 -11.94
CA GLY A 54 12.67 8.22 -10.50
C GLY A 54 13.09 6.82 -10.07
N GLU A 55 12.97 6.56 -8.78
CA GLU A 55 13.30 5.26 -8.16
C GLU A 55 12.03 4.45 -7.90
N TRP A 56 12.05 3.20 -8.32
CA TRP A 56 10.90 2.30 -8.22
C TRP A 56 11.28 1.03 -7.48
N SER A 57 10.42 0.62 -6.56
CA SER A 57 10.40 -0.72 -5.97
C SER A 57 9.05 -1.35 -6.23
N VAL A 58 9.03 -2.63 -6.57
CA VAL A 58 7.78 -3.35 -6.85
C VAL A 58 7.77 -4.66 -6.07
N TYR A 59 6.68 -4.87 -5.33
CA TYR A 59 6.41 -6.12 -4.65
C TYR A 59 5.02 -6.63 -5.05
N VAL A 60 4.96 -7.85 -5.55
CA VAL A 60 3.71 -8.53 -5.89
C VAL A 60 3.72 -9.90 -5.22
N LYS A 61 2.64 -10.26 -4.53
CA LYS A 61 2.46 -11.57 -3.93
C LYS A 61 1.15 -12.18 -4.40
N ASP A 62 1.22 -13.38 -4.96
CA ASP A 62 0.04 -14.21 -5.16
C ASP A 62 -0.37 -14.81 -3.81
N LEU A 63 -1.55 -14.43 -3.31
CA LEU A 63 -2.05 -14.89 -2.02
C LEU A 63 -2.49 -16.37 -2.05
N LYS A 64 -2.70 -16.93 -3.24
CA LYS A 64 -3.13 -18.31 -3.43
C LYS A 64 -1.97 -19.28 -3.42
N THR A 65 -0.89 -18.95 -4.15
CA THR A 65 0.30 -19.81 -4.28
C THR A 65 1.39 -19.43 -3.27
N GLY A 66 1.38 -18.19 -2.77
CA GLY A 66 2.44 -17.63 -1.94
C GLY A 66 3.62 -17.09 -2.73
N ASP A 67 3.60 -17.20 -4.05
CA ASP A 67 4.67 -16.75 -4.93
C ASP A 67 4.87 -15.24 -4.88
N VAL A 68 6.12 -14.82 -5.04
CA VAL A 68 6.53 -13.41 -4.89
C VAL A 68 7.36 -12.93 -6.06
N ILE A 69 7.03 -11.71 -6.53
CA ILE A 69 7.93 -10.88 -7.34
C ILE A 69 8.43 -9.75 -6.45
N SER A 70 9.74 -9.59 -6.38
CA SER A 70 10.38 -8.45 -5.74
C SER A 70 11.37 -7.83 -6.72
N ILE A 71 11.28 -6.51 -6.92
CA ILE A 71 12.14 -5.72 -7.79
C ILE A 71 12.64 -4.52 -6.99
N ASN A 72 13.96 -4.32 -6.95
CA ASN A 72 14.60 -3.21 -6.24
C ASN A 72 14.15 -3.10 -4.76
N ASP A 73 14.26 -4.22 -4.02
CA ASP A 73 13.99 -4.24 -2.57
C ASP A 73 15.05 -3.42 -1.82
N LYS A 74 14.79 -2.12 -1.68
CA LYS A 74 15.64 -1.18 -0.97
C LYS A 74 14.81 -0.23 -0.12
N ALA A 75 15.46 0.39 0.86
CA ALA A 75 14.82 1.43 1.67
C ALA A 75 14.41 2.63 0.81
N MET A 76 13.18 3.06 0.95
CA MET A 76 12.59 4.21 0.26
C MET A 76 11.82 5.08 1.26
N LYS A 77 11.64 6.35 0.93
CA LYS A 77 10.77 7.24 1.70
C LYS A 77 9.31 6.85 1.43
N PRO A 78 8.53 6.41 2.43
CA PRO A 78 7.17 5.95 2.22
C PRO A 78 6.17 7.09 2.07
N ALA A 79 6.53 8.32 2.44
CA ALA A 79 5.58 9.43 2.57
C ALA A 79 4.32 8.96 3.32
N SER A 80 3.12 9.23 2.80
CA SER A 80 1.86 8.85 3.45
C SER A 80 1.59 7.34 3.54
N VAL A 81 2.38 6.50 2.89
CA VAL A 81 2.23 5.04 3.04
C VAL A 81 2.50 4.59 4.48
N ILE A 82 3.33 5.31 5.25
CA ILE A 82 3.57 5.04 6.67
C ILE A 82 2.28 5.07 7.51
N LYS A 83 1.25 5.77 7.08
CA LYS A 83 -0.04 5.88 7.75
C LYS A 83 -0.77 4.54 7.90
N LEU A 84 -0.61 3.65 6.92
CA LEU A 84 -1.14 2.28 7.00
C LEU A 84 -0.56 1.51 8.18
N PHE A 85 0.72 1.65 8.42
CA PHE A 85 1.43 0.99 9.53
C PHE A 85 1.04 1.59 10.88
N THR A 86 0.89 2.92 10.93
CA THR A 86 0.39 3.61 12.13
C THR A 86 -1.06 3.21 12.44
N MET A 87 -1.91 3.06 11.44
CA MET A 87 -3.27 2.53 11.60
C MET A 87 -3.24 1.13 12.22
N ALA A 88 -2.44 0.22 11.66
CA ALA A 88 -2.34 -1.15 12.15
C ALA A 88 -1.86 -1.20 13.62
N ALA A 89 -0.82 -0.44 13.97
CA ALA A 89 -0.33 -0.33 15.35
C ALA A 89 -1.35 0.29 16.31
N THR A 90 -2.16 1.25 15.82
CA THR A 90 -3.24 1.87 16.62
C THR A 90 -4.36 0.86 16.90
N TYR A 91 -4.76 0.05 15.90
CA TYR A 91 -5.74 -1.03 16.13
C TYR A 91 -5.21 -2.12 17.06
N ASP A 92 -3.93 -2.46 16.99
CA ASP A 92 -3.30 -3.35 17.97
C ASP A 92 -3.35 -2.75 19.39
N GLY A 93 -3.07 -1.45 19.51
CA GLY A 93 -3.22 -0.71 20.75
C GLY A 93 -4.63 -0.71 21.31
N ILE A 94 -5.63 -0.60 20.44
CA ILE A 94 -7.05 -0.69 20.83
C ILE A 94 -7.39 -2.12 21.28
N LYS A 95 -6.97 -3.13 20.52
CA LYS A 95 -7.20 -4.54 20.83
C LYS A 95 -6.58 -4.96 22.18
N SER A 96 -5.39 -4.46 22.47
CA SER A 96 -4.69 -4.73 23.75
C SER A 96 -5.16 -3.86 24.92
N GLY A 97 -6.09 -2.94 24.72
CA GLY A 97 -6.55 -2.01 25.76
C GLY A 97 -5.59 -0.85 26.06
N ARG A 98 -4.46 -0.75 25.36
CA ARG A 98 -3.49 0.35 25.51
C ARG A 98 -4.03 1.68 25.01
N ILE A 99 -4.90 1.65 24.00
CA ILE A 99 -5.60 2.82 23.45
C ILE A 99 -7.08 2.61 23.62
N GLN A 100 -7.76 3.57 24.27
CA GLN A 100 -9.21 3.55 24.37
C GLN A 100 -9.85 3.89 23.02
N LYS A 101 -10.73 3.02 22.51
CA LYS A 101 -11.51 3.27 21.30
C LYS A 101 -12.59 4.32 21.57
N THR A 102 -12.32 5.57 21.19
CA THR A 102 -13.24 6.71 21.32
C THR A 102 -13.67 7.21 19.93
N SER A 103 -14.73 8.03 19.88
CA SER A 103 -15.12 8.72 18.64
C SER A 103 -13.96 9.55 18.06
N SER A 104 -13.22 10.25 18.94
CA SER A 104 -12.03 11.02 18.53
C SER A 104 -10.94 10.15 17.89
N VAL A 105 -10.67 8.95 18.41
CA VAL A 105 -9.71 8.03 17.79
C VAL A 105 -10.21 7.55 16.43
N ASN A 106 -11.51 7.25 16.32
CA ASN A 106 -12.10 6.84 15.05
C ASN A 106 -12.03 7.95 13.99
N SER A 107 -12.37 9.21 14.35
CA SER A 107 -12.24 10.34 13.40
C SER A 107 -10.80 10.55 12.94
N LEU A 108 -9.82 10.49 13.85
CA LEU A 108 -8.42 10.59 13.47
C LEU A 108 -7.96 9.47 12.51
N LEU A 109 -8.42 8.24 12.75
CA LEU A 109 -8.13 7.11 11.84
C LEU A 109 -8.77 7.34 10.47
N GLU A 110 -10.01 7.80 10.43
CA GLU A 110 -10.74 8.09 9.20
C GLU A 110 -10.04 9.21 8.41
N ASP A 111 -9.79 10.36 9.02
CA ASP A 111 -9.14 11.50 8.38
C ASP A 111 -7.73 11.13 7.88
N MET A 112 -6.94 10.42 8.71
CA MET A 112 -5.61 9.98 8.32
C MET A 112 -5.62 9.12 7.05
N ILE A 113 -6.60 8.24 6.87
CA ILE A 113 -6.62 7.28 5.76
C ILE A 113 -7.40 7.80 4.55
N THR A 114 -8.55 8.47 4.75
CA THR A 114 -9.43 8.86 3.64
C THR A 114 -8.96 10.12 2.93
N VAL A 115 -8.46 11.10 3.69
CA VAL A 115 -7.95 12.37 3.14
C VAL A 115 -6.44 12.55 3.36
N SER A 116 -5.79 11.52 3.89
CA SER A 116 -4.35 11.54 4.14
C SER A 116 -3.89 12.66 5.06
N ASP A 117 -4.69 12.99 6.10
CA ASP A 117 -4.39 14.08 7.02
C ASP A 117 -3.13 13.80 7.85
N ASN A 118 -2.20 14.76 7.86
CA ASN A 118 -0.91 14.65 8.54
C ASN A 118 -1.02 14.93 10.04
N GLU A 119 -1.90 15.83 10.46
CA GLU A 119 -2.11 16.11 11.89
C GLU A 119 -2.77 14.92 12.59
N SER A 120 -3.71 14.26 11.95
CA SER A 120 -4.32 13.02 12.44
C SER A 120 -3.28 11.91 12.59
N PHE A 121 -2.35 11.78 11.65
CA PHE A 121 -1.21 10.88 11.79
C PHE A 121 -0.35 11.24 13.01
N ASN A 122 0.08 12.49 13.11
CA ASN A 122 0.94 12.95 14.20
C ASN A 122 0.26 12.73 15.57
N GLU A 123 -1.03 12.99 15.67
CA GLU A 123 -1.78 12.78 16.90
C GLU A 123 -1.95 11.28 17.23
N LEU A 124 -2.22 10.44 16.24
CA LEU A 124 -2.30 8.99 16.45
C LEU A 124 -0.95 8.39 16.88
N VAL A 125 0.17 8.89 16.35
CA VAL A 125 1.49 8.52 16.85
C VAL A 125 1.63 8.88 18.32
N ARG A 126 1.26 10.09 18.75
CA ARG A 126 1.27 10.49 20.17
C ARG A 126 0.36 9.61 21.02
N ARG A 127 -0.80 9.20 20.51
CA ARG A 127 -1.76 8.33 21.22
C ARG A 127 -1.27 6.89 21.38
N ASN A 128 -0.34 6.45 20.55
CA ASN A 128 0.33 5.17 20.78
C ASN A 128 1.29 5.18 21.98
N SER A 129 1.61 6.35 22.52
CA SER A 129 2.42 6.54 23.74
C SER A 129 1.53 6.82 24.96
N SER A 130 1.82 6.18 26.09
CA SER A 130 1.16 6.48 27.38
C SER A 130 1.38 7.93 27.83
N TYR A 131 2.48 8.54 27.40
CA TYR A 131 2.88 9.90 27.79
C TYR A 131 2.54 10.95 26.72
N ARG A 132 1.81 10.60 25.69
CA ARG A 132 1.52 11.48 24.54
C ARG A 132 2.79 12.03 23.87
N SER A 133 3.91 11.33 24.02
CA SER A 133 5.18 11.66 23.39
C SER A 133 5.23 11.12 21.96
N PHE A 134 5.55 11.96 20.98
CA PHE A 134 5.68 11.56 19.59
C PHE A 134 6.82 10.53 19.43
N THR A 135 8.00 10.81 19.99
CA THR A 135 9.16 9.91 19.92
C THR A 135 8.88 8.55 20.55
N ASN A 136 8.22 8.53 21.71
CA ASN A 136 7.84 7.27 22.34
C ASN A 136 6.75 6.54 21.52
N GLY A 137 5.82 7.27 20.94
CA GLY A 137 4.82 6.71 20.01
C GLY A 137 5.47 6.04 18.80
N CYS A 138 6.46 6.67 18.18
CA CYS A 138 7.28 6.05 17.14
C CYS A 138 7.92 4.74 17.61
N SER A 139 8.48 4.74 18.81
CA SER A 139 9.13 3.54 19.39
C SER A 139 8.13 2.39 19.55
N VAL A 140 6.91 2.68 20.04
CA VAL A 140 5.83 1.70 20.20
C VAL A 140 5.39 1.16 18.84
N ILE A 141 5.18 2.04 17.85
CA ILE A 141 4.82 1.64 16.48
C ILE A 141 5.93 0.76 15.87
N ASN A 142 7.18 1.17 15.99
CA ASN A 142 8.32 0.42 15.45
C ASN A 142 8.48 -0.95 16.12
N GLN A 143 8.19 -1.07 17.41
CA GLN A 143 8.17 -2.36 18.09
C GLN A 143 7.05 -3.26 17.56
N TYR A 144 5.86 -2.72 17.35
CA TYR A 144 4.76 -3.45 16.71
C TYR A 144 5.16 -3.94 15.31
N LEU A 145 5.75 -3.07 14.49
CA LEU A 145 6.20 -3.42 13.12
C LEU A 145 7.20 -4.58 13.13
N LYS A 146 8.17 -4.56 14.04
CA LYS A 146 9.11 -5.68 14.22
C LYS A 146 8.39 -6.97 14.58
N ASN A 147 7.43 -6.90 15.49
CA ASN A 147 6.68 -8.08 15.96
C ASN A 147 5.85 -8.73 14.84
N VAL A 148 5.37 -7.95 13.87
CA VAL A 148 4.63 -8.46 12.71
C VAL A 148 5.51 -8.75 11.49
N GLY A 149 6.84 -8.66 11.64
CA GLY A 149 7.80 -9.01 10.59
C GLY A 149 8.19 -7.86 9.64
N CYS A 150 7.69 -6.64 9.86
CA CYS A 150 8.06 -5.46 9.07
C CYS A 150 9.38 -4.84 9.58
N THR A 151 10.49 -5.57 9.43
CA THR A 151 11.78 -5.20 10.02
C THR A 151 12.51 -4.06 9.29
N LYS A 152 12.09 -3.75 8.07
CA LYS A 152 12.66 -2.67 7.25
C LYS A 152 11.79 -1.41 7.23
N THR A 153 10.66 -1.40 7.93
CA THR A 153 9.73 -0.27 8.00
C THR A 153 9.87 0.43 9.35
N GLY A 154 9.87 1.76 9.36
CA GLY A 154 9.98 2.52 10.59
C GLY A 154 9.32 3.90 10.54
N CYS A 155 8.69 4.26 11.65
CA CYS A 155 8.19 5.61 11.93
C CYS A 155 9.25 6.37 12.73
N HIS A 156 9.72 7.51 12.22
CA HIS A 156 10.84 8.25 12.83
C HIS A 156 10.55 9.73 13.03
N SER A 157 9.74 10.35 12.18
CA SER A 157 9.47 11.78 12.18
C SER A 157 7.98 12.06 12.01
N SER A 158 7.55 13.26 12.44
CA SER A 158 6.23 13.79 12.14
C SER A 158 6.08 14.09 10.65
N LEU A 159 4.87 13.97 10.16
CA LEU A 159 4.49 14.48 8.85
C LEU A 159 4.09 15.94 8.98
N HIS A 160 4.57 16.77 8.06
CA HIS A 160 4.23 18.19 8.06
C HIS A 160 2.80 18.40 7.55
N PRO A 161 2.07 19.39 8.09
CA PRO A 161 0.76 19.79 7.55
C PRO A 161 0.87 20.13 6.06
N SER A 162 -0.22 19.94 5.33
CA SER A 162 -0.28 20.22 3.87
C SER A 162 0.09 21.68 3.53
N SER A 163 -0.07 22.60 4.49
CA SER A 163 0.31 24.01 4.35
C SER A 163 1.80 24.26 4.51
N SER A 164 2.60 23.28 4.93
CA SER A 164 4.03 23.45 5.12
C SER A 164 4.78 23.26 3.81
N SER A 165 5.85 24.01 3.62
CA SER A 165 6.77 23.87 2.47
C SER A 165 7.79 22.75 2.65
N PHE A 166 7.69 21.95 3.68
CA PHE A 166 8.66 20.90 3.98
C PHE A 166 8.50 19.69 3.05
N THR A 167 9.61 19.16 2.56
CA THR A 167 9.61 18.14 1.50
C THR A 167 10.06 16.75 1.95
N TRP A 168 10.53 16.57 3.18
CA TRP A 168 11.01 15.29 3.69
C TRP A 168 10.49 15.01 5.10
N ASP A 169 9.96 13.81 5.32
CA ASP A 169 9.33 13.40 6.55
C ASP A 169 10.16 12.44 7.43
N GLY A 170 11.31 11.97 6.93
CA GLY A 170 12.20 11.08 7.67
C GLY A 170 11.67 9.66 7.89
N GLN A 171 10.58 9.26 7.26
CA GLN A 171 10.04 7.91 7.36
C GLN A 171 10.75 6.94 6.41
N THR A 172 10.70 5.64 6.74
CA THR A 172 11.24 4.56 5.90
C THR A 172 10.27 3.38 5.87
N ASN A 173 10.28 2.60 4.81
CA ASN A 173 9.56 1.32 4.65
C ASN A 173 10.52 0.14 4.43
#